data_c220210fb9e0df1e195346a009bfd41c
#
_entry.id   c220210fb9e0df1e195346a009bfd41c
#
_cell.length_a   1.000
_cell.length_b   1.000
_cell.length_c   1.000
_cell.angle_alpha   90.00
_cell.angle_beta   90.00
_cell.angle_gamma   90.00
#
_symmetry.space_group_name_H-M   'P 1'
#
loop_
_entity.id
_entity.type
_entity.pdbx_description
1 polymer ?
#
loop_
_entity_poly.entity_id
_entity_poly.type
_entity_poly.pdbx_seq_one_letter_code
_entity_poly.pdbx_strand_id
1 'polypeptide(L)'
;MLRTIIAAHLFALAALGFALGAQAQTIKIAILGPMSFVQGEHHWNGAEMARDEINKAGGIDVGGKRMRVELVRADTNEIQSVPDATNAVERVITRDKVDFLVGGFRSEAVLAMQEVAMDYKKLFLGVGAAHSKLGLNVEQNYERYKYWFRVAPTKDVDLARTLFAVLGSIGQQIRTDLKTDTPKVAILAEKAVWTEGLVAAAQKNLPALKMEVVGLWQPSAVATDVTAELSAIDRSGAHIVFTMLSGPVGISVGRQMGERNMKAVAWGINVEGQKE
;
A
#
# COMPACT_ATOMS: atom_id res chain seq x y z
N MET A 1 -47.26 54.96 -5.16
CA MET A 1 -47.01 53.73 -5.93
C MET A 1 -45.54 53.54 -6.31
N LEU A 2 -44.80 54.56 -6.81
CA LEU A 2 -43.39 54.38 -7.25
C LEU A 2 -42.40 54.01 -6.14
N ARG A 3 -42.58 54.54 -4.88
CA ARG A 3 -41.72 54.22 -3.74
C ARG A 3 -41.89 52.80 -3.20
N THR A 4 -43.06 52.21 -3.33
CA THR A 4 -43.32 50.82 -2.92
C THR A 4 -42.73 49.79 -3.89
N ILE A 5 -42.66 50.13 -5.18
CA ILE A 5 -42.08 49.28 -6.21
C ILE A 5 -40.54 49.21 -6.09
N ILE A 6 -39.91 50.36 -5.78
CA ILE A 6 -38.45 50.44 -5.59
C ILE A 6 -38.01 49.65 -4.35
N ALA A 7 -38.76 49.69 -3.25
CA ALA A 7 -38.47 48.94 -2.03
C ALA A 7 -38.57 47.42 -2.23
N ALA A 8 -39.57 46.98 -3.03
CA ALA A 8 -39.73 45.53 -3.37
C ALA A 8 -38.59 44.98 -4.23
N HIS A 9 -38.06 45.78 -5.18
CA HIS A 9 -36.92 45.36 -6.00
C HIS A 9 -35.60 45.34 -5.26
N LEU A 10 -35.37 46.23 -4.32
CA LEU A 10 -34.20 46.23 -3.44
C LEU A 10 -34.18 45.03 -2.47
N PHE A 11 -35.35 44.63 -1.95
CA PHE A 11 -35.46 43.44 -1.11
C PHE A 11 -35.26 42.13 -1.91
N ALA A 12 -35.74 42.06 -3.16
CA ALA A 12 -35.54 40.90 -4.06
C ALA A 12 -34.07 40.76 -4.48
N LEU A 13 -33.34 41.85 -4.76
CA LEU A 13 -31.90 41.82 -5.05
C LEU A 13 -31.07 41.43 -3.83
N ALA A 14 -31.44 41.87 -2.62
CA ALA A 14 -30.75 41.44 -1.39
C ALA A 14 -30.96 39.97 -1.08
N ALA A 15 -32.15 39.39 -1.35
CA ALA A 15 -32.44 37.98 -1.19
C ALA A 15 -31.71 37.12 -2.22
N LEU A 16 -31.51 37.57 -3.45
CA LEU A 16 -30.68 36.87 -4.45
C LEU A 16 -29.17 36.91 -4.11
N GLY A 17 -28.67 37.95 -3.49
CA GLY A 17 -27.26 38.07 -3.06
C GLY A 17 -26.87 37.12 -1.95
N PHE A 18 -27.80 36.66 -1.09
CA PHE A 18 -27.53 35.71 -0.04
C PHE A 18 -27.60 34.21 -0.51
N ALA A 19 -28.15 33.95 -1.69
CA ALA A 19 -28.21 32.58 -2.27
C ALA A 19 -26.93 32.15 -3.00
N LEU A 20 -25.98 33.06 -3.22
CA LEU A 20 -24.75 32.82 -4.01
C LEU A 20 -23.52 32.49 -3.15
N GLY A 21 -23.65 31.90 -1.97
CA GLY A 21 -22.48 31.72 -1.11
C GLY A 21 -22.40 30.51 -0.22
N ALA A 22 -23.36 29.60 -0.26
CA ALA A 22 -23.21 28.32 0.46
C ALA A 22 -22.52 27.29 -0.44
N GLN A 23 -21.29 27.54 -0.83
CA GLN A 23 -20.43 26.48 -1.35
C GLN A 23 -20.32 25.44 -0.23
N ALA A 24 -20.95 24.29 -0.40
CA ALA A 24 -20.90 23.23 0.58
C ALA A 24 -19.42 22.95 0.88
N GLN A 25 -18.98 23.25 2.11
CA GLN A 25 -17.63 22.96 2.52
C GLN A 25 -17.40 21.47 2.38
N THR A 26 -16.39 21.08 1.62
CA THR A 26 -16.01 19.68 1.40
C THR A 26 -14.72 19.37 2.15
N ILE A 27 -14.58 18.13 2.59
CA ILE A 27 -13.32 17.58 3.05
C ILE A 27 -12.66 16.90 1.84
N LYS A 28 -11.53 17.44 1.41
CA LYS A 28 -10.77 16.91 0.26
C LYS A 28 -9.72 15.90 0.71
N ILE A 29 -9.79 14.68 0.19
CA ILE A 29 -8.87 13.59 0.53
C ILE A 29 -8.17 13.14 -0.73
N ALA A 30 -6.83 13.24 -0.77
CA ALA A 30 -6.05 12.62 -1.85
C ALA A 30 -5.92 11.12 -1.60
N ILE A 31 -6.24 10.32 -2.60
CA ILE A 31 -6.01 8.89 -2.61
C ILE A 31 -4.75 8.62 -3.44
N LEU A 32 -3.68 8.22 -2.74
CA LEU A 32 -2.35 7.99 -3.28
C LEU A 32 -2.18 6.51 -3.62
N GLY A 33 -1.66 6.21 -4.79
CA GLY A 33 -1.34 4.84 -5.17
C GLY A 33 -0.81 4.73 -6.59
N PRO A 34 -0.21 3.59 -6.95
CA PRO A 34 0.21 3.29 -8.32
C PRO A 34 -1.02 2.95 -9.17
N MET A 35 -1.72 3.95 -9.70
CA MET A 35 -3.06 3.83 -10.28
C MET A 35 -3.14 2.98 -11.56
N SER A 36 -2.00 2.62 -12.13
CA SER A 36 -1.89 1.68 -13.26
C SER A 36 -1.73 0.22 -12.80
N PHE A 37 -1.73 -0.04 -11.49
CA PHE A 37 -1.57 -1.36 -10.87
C PHE A 37 -2.74 -1.66 -9.94
N VAL A 38 -2.97 -2.95 -9.66
CA VAL A 38 -4.09 -3.42 -8.83
C VAL A 38 -4.13 -2.73 -7.45
N GLN A 39 -3.00 -2.43 -6.86
CA GLN A 39 -2.92 -1.77 -5.55
C GLN A 39 -3.52 -0.36 -5.58
N GLY A 40 -3.21 0.43 -6.60
CA GLY A 40 -3.78 1.75 -6.78
C GLY A 40 -5.27 1.71 -7.11
N GLU A 41 -5.70 0.75 -7.94
CA GLU A 41 -7.11 0.51 -8.22
C GLU A 41 -7.89 0.16 -6.94
N HIS A 42 -7.34 -0.72 -6.09
CA HIS A 42 -7.98 -1.11 -4.83
C HIS A 42 -8.02 0.05 -3.82
N HIS A 43 -6.95 0.87 -3.73
CA HIS A 43 -6.98 2.09 -2.91
C HIS A 43 -8.11 3.02 -3.35
N TRP A 44 -8.23 3.24 -4.66
CA TRP A 44 -9.26 4.12 -5.22
C TRP A 44 -10.67 3.57 -5.00
N ASN A 45 -10.92 2.31 -5.36
CA ASN A 45 -12.24 1.69 -5.25
C ASN A 45 -12.72 1.64 -3.78
N GLY A 46 -11.84 1.27 -2.84
CA GLY A 46 -12.16 1.28 -1.42
C GLY A 46 -12.49 2.67 -0.89
N ALA A 47 -11.77 3.70 -1.34
CA ALA A 47 -12.05 5.07 -0.97
C ALA A 47 -13.37 5.58 -1.56
N GLU A 48 -13.73 5.20 -2.81
CA GLU A 48 -15.02 5.53 -3.40
C GLU A 48 -16.19 4.93 -2.63
N MET A 49 -16.09 3.65 -2.25
CA MET A 49 -17.11 3.00 -1.43
C MET A 49 -17.32 3.75 -0.11
N ALA A 50 -16.25 4.06 0.61
CA ALA A 50 -16.32 4.79 1.88
C ALA A 50 -16.89 6.21 1.69
N ARG A 51 -16.45 6.95 0.66
CA ARG A 51 -16.99 8.29 0.33
C ARG A 51 -18.50 8.23 0.07
N ASP A 52 -18.94 7.24 -0.69
CA ASP A 52 -20.35 7.13 -1.07
C ASP A 52 -21.25 6.83 0.15
N GLU A 53 -20.81 5.94 1.03
CA GLU A 53 -21.49 5.68 2.30
C GLU A 53 -21.57 6.93 3.19
N ILE A 54 -20.43 7.61 3.39
CA ILE A 54 -20.35 8.84 4.20
C ILE A 54 -21.27 9.92 3.62
N ASN A 55 -21.19 10.15 2.30
CA ASN A 55 -21.97 11.19 1.65
C ASN A 55 -23.46 10.87 1.59
N LYS A 56 -23.84 9.59 1.48
CA LYS A 56 -25.23 9.13 1.57
C LYS A 56 -25.80 9.32 2.97
N ALA A 57 -24.99 9.16 4.02
CA ALA A 57 -25.35 9.46 5.40
C ALA A 57 -25.40 10.96 5.74
N GLY A 58 -25.21 11.83 4.75
CA GLY A 58 -25.25 13.29 4.92
C GLY A 58 -23.90 13.93 5.22
N GLY A 59 -22.78 13.20 5.04
CA GLY A 59 -21.43 13.70 5.26
C GLY A 59 -20.96 13.58 6.71
N ILE A 60 -19.80 14.19 6.99
CA ILE A 60 -19.14 14.20 8.32
C ILE A 60 -19.55 15.47 9.07
N ASP A 61 -19.90 15.35 10.33
CA ASP A 61 -20.13 16.50 11.20
C ASP A 61 -18.78 17.09 11.64
N VAL A 62 -18.55 18.34 11.29
CA VAL A 62 -17.37 19.11 11.69
C VAL A 62 -17.84 20.37 12.40
N GLY A 63 -17.85 20.34 13.72
CA GLY A 63 -18.27 21.48 14.54
C GLY A 63 -19.72 21.91 14.30
N GLY A 64 -20.64 20.96 14.12
CA GLY A 64 -22.05 21.19 13.85
C GLY A 64 -22.39 21.47 12.38
N LYS A 65 -21.42 21.39 11.47
CA LYS A 65 -21.63 21.55 10.03
C LYS A 65 -21.40 20.21 9.31
N ARG A 66 -22.37 19.79 8.49
CA ARG A 66 -22.24 18.61 7.65
C ARG A 66 -21.38 18.94 6.42
N MET A 67 -20.23 18.26 6.31
CA MET A 67 -19.29 18.40 5.19
C MET A 67 -19.27 17.10 4.38
N ARG A 68 -19.34 17.23 3.06
CA ARG A 68 -19.22 16.07 2.14
C ARG A 68 -17.73 15.75 1.93
N VAL A 69 -17.46 14.49 1.64
CA VAL A 69 -16.11 14.03 1.24
C VAL A 69 -15.98 14.14 -0.28
N GLU A 70 -14.89 14.75 -0.73
CA GLU A 70 -14.44 14.82 -2.10
C GLU A 70 -13.10 14.06 -2.21
N LEU A 71 -12.97 13.18 -3.21
CA LEU A 71 -11.73 12.44 -3.45
C LEU A 71 -10.94 13.05 -4.59
N VAL A 72 -9.64 13.13 -4.41
CA VAL A 72 -8.67 13.51 -5.44
C VAL A 72 -7.81 12.29 -5.77
N ARG A 73 -7.90 11.79 -6.99
CA ARG A 73 -7.11 10.65 -7.47
C ARG A 73 -5.69 11.11 -7.76
N ALA A 74 -4.71 10.50 -7.10
CA ALA A 74 -3.29 10.82 -7.28
C ALA A 74 -2.51 9.57 -7.68
N ASP A 75 -2.20 9.45 -8.97
CA ASP A 75 -1.26 8.45 -9.46
C ASP A 75 0.14 8.82 -9.00
N THR A 76 0.72 7.97 -8.18
CA THR A 76 2.06 8.15 -7.61
C THR A 76 3.15 7.50 -8.45
N ASN A 77 2.80 6.63 -9.41
CA ASN A 77 3.75 5.84 -10.21
C ASN A 77 4.88 5.19 -9.37
N GLU A 78 4.62 4.95 -8.09
CA GLU A 78 5.62 4.61 -7.07
C GLU A 78 6.29 3.25 -7.26
N ILE A 79 5.72 2.37 -8.07
CA ILE A 79 6.35 1.09 -8.43
C ILE A 79 7.55 1.31 -9.35
N GLN A 80 7.52 2.36 -10.17
CA GLN A 80 8.54 2.66 -11.15
C GLN A 80 9.47 3.82 -10.75
N SER A 81 8.94 4.82 -10.03
CA SER A 81 9.65 6.08 -9.79
C SER A 81 9.31 6.70 -8.44
N VAL A 82 10.29 6.75 -7.54
CA VAL A 82 10.17 7.46 -6.25
C VAL A 82 9.98 8.98 -6.44
N PRO A 83 10.70 9.67 -7.37
CA PRO A 83 10.46 11.08 -7.64
C PRO A 83 9.03 11.39 -8.10
N ASP A 84 8.41 10.53 -8.92
CA ASP A 84 7.03 10.75 -9.34
C ASP A 84 6.06 10.71 -8.17
N ALA A 85 6.32 9.82 -7.20
CA ALA A 85 5.51 9.70 -5.99
C ALA A 85 5.58 10.97 -5.13
N THR A 86 6.77 11.52 -4.91
CA THR A 86 6.94 12.78 -4.16
C THR A 86 6.30 13.97 -4.87
N ASN A 87 6.48 14.07 -6.19
CA ASN A 87 5.85 15.10 -7.02
C ASN A 87 4.31 15.02 -6.98
N ALA A 88 3.75 13.82 -6.96
CA ALA A 88 2.31 13.62 -6.85
C ALA A 88 1.78 14.14 -5.50
N VAL A 89 2.46 13.83 -4.39
CA VAL A 89 2.10 14.33 -3.06
C VAL A 89 2.19 15.86 -3.00
N GLU A 90 3.28 16.44 -3.47
CA GLU A 90 3.44 17.90 -3.47
C GLU A 90 2.35 18.58 -4.32
N ARG A 91 2.02 18.02 -5.47
CA ARG A 91 0.98 18.55 -6.37
C ARG A 91 -0.40 18.56 -5.68
N VAL A 92 -0.83 17.46 -5.06
CA VAL A 92 -2.16 17.40 -4.44
C VAL A 92 -2.24 18.34 -3.22
N ILE A 93 -1.14 18.55 -2.51
CA ILE A 93 -1.08 19.51 -1.39
C ILE A 93 -1.13 20.96 -1.89
N THR A 94 -0.28 21.30 -2.88
CA THR A 94 -0.05 22.70 -3.29
C THR A 94 -1.08 23.19 -4.30
N ARG A 95 -1.45 22.37 -5.27
CA ARG A 95 -2.38 22.72 -6.35
C ARG A 95 -3.83 22.36 -5.99
N ASP A 96 -4.06 21.10 -5.59
CA ASP A 96 -5.42 20.60 -5.39
C ASP A 96 -5.95 20.92 -3.97
N LYS A 97 -5.05 21.39 -3.06
CA LYS A 97 -5.39 21.88 -1.72
C LYS A 97 -6.13 20.85 -0.87
N VAL A 98 -5.69 19.61 -0.91
CA VAL A 98 -6.30 18.53 -0.12
C VAL A 98 -6.08 18.72 1.38
N ASP A 99 -7.04 18.24 2.19
CA ASP A 99 -6.97 18.28 3.64
C ASP A 99 -6.17 17.11 4.20
N PHE A 100 -6.34 15.91 3.61
CA PHE A 100 -5.75 14.66 4.05
C PHE A 100 -5.11 13.89 2.88
N LEU A 101 -4.11 13.08 3.23
CA LEU A 101 -3.49 12.11 2.34
C LEU A 101 -3.80 10.69 2.85
N VAL A 102 -4.27 9.81 1.97
CA VAL A 102 -4.56 8.41 2.27
C VAL A 102 -3.95 7.55 1.16
N GLY A 103 -3.22 6.50 1.50
CA GLY A 103 -2.66 5.61 0.49
C GLY A 103 -1.18 5.31 0.66
N GLY A 104 -0.50 5.16 -0.48
CA GLY A 104 0.90 4.78 -0.58
C GLY A 104 1.12 3.27 -0.39
N PHE A 105 1.93 2.67 -1.25
CA PHE A 105 2.14 1.22 -1.29
C PHE A 105 3.60 0.81 -1.17
N ARG A 106 4.49 1.28 -2.08
CA ARG A 106 5.92 0.94 -2.06
C ARG A 106 6.63 1.64 -0.92
N SER A 107 7.25 0.87 -0.02
CA SER A 107 7.85 1.42 1.21
C SER A 107 8.90 2.49 0.96
N GLU A 108 9.77 2.31 -0.06
CA GLU A 108 10.77 3.30 -0.45
C GLU A 108 10.14 4.62 -0.93
N ALA A 109 9.06 4.55 -1.68
CA ALA A 109 8.35 5.72 -2.15
C ALA A 109 7.58 6.38 -1.00
N VAL A 110 6.90 5.58 -0.15
CA VAL A 110 6.15 6.11 0.99
C VAL A 110 7.06 6.78 2.02
N LEU A 111 8.29 6.28 2.22
CA LEU A 111 9.29 6.96 3.05
C LEU A 111 9.62 8.36 2.50
N ALA A 112 9.76 8.50 1.19
CA ALA A 112 10.00 9.79 0.56
C ALA A 112 8.74 10.68 0.56
N MET A 113 7.56 10.12 0.28
CA MET A 113 6.28 10.83 0.38
C MET A 113 5.99 11.33 1.81
N GLN A 114 6.39 10.54 2.84
CA GLN A 114 6.29 10.93 4.24
C GLN A 114 7.06 12.24 4.49
N GLU A 115 8.29 12.38 3.99
CA GLU A 115 9.07 13.60 4.16
C GLU A 115 8.33 14.83 3.59
N VAL A 116 7.83 14.72 2.35
CA VAL A 116 7.05 15.80 1.73
C VAL A 116 5.80 16.13 2.55
N ALA A 117 5.03 15.12 2.97
CA ALA A 117 3.83 15.35 3.77
C ALA A 117 4.13 16.05 5.11
N MET A 118 5.26 15.68 5.76
CA MET A 118 5.70 16.29 7.03
C MET A 118 6.14 17.73 6.84
N ASP A 119 6.83 18.08 5.75
CA ASP A 119 7.23 19.46 5.45
C ASP A 119 5.99 20.38 5.33
N TYR A 120 4.90 19.87 4.78
CA TYR A 120 3.62 20.57 4.68
C TYR A 120 2.69 20.36 5.90
N LYS A 121 3.12 19.60 6.92
CA LYS A 121 2.31 19.23 8.10
C LYS A 121 0.95 18.63 7.73
N LYS A 122 0.92 17.81 6.68
CA LYS A 122 -0.27 17.11 6.22
C LYS A 122 -0.44 15.77 6.92
N LEU A 123 -1.65 15.52 7.41
CA LEU A 123 -2.03 14.20 7.91
C LEU A 123 -1.96 13.18 6.78
N PHE A 124 -1.13 12.16 6.98
CA PHE A 124 -0.93 11.08 6.02
C PHE A 124 -1.27 9.73 6.67
N LEU A 125 -2.33 9.10 6.18
CA LEU A 125 -2.81 7.80 6.60
C LEU A 125 -2.27 6.73 5.63
N GLY A 126 -1.21 6.04 6.02
CA GLY A 126 -0.58 4.99 5.21
C GLY A 126 -1.37 3.69 5.22
N VAL A 127 -1.68 3.14 4.03
CA VAL A 127 -2.52 1.94 3.89
C VAL A 127 -1.88 0.80 3.10
N GLY A 128 -0.59 0.91 2.70
CA GLY A 128 0.07 -0.13 1.88
C GLY A 128 1.50 -0.46 2.28
N ALA A 129 2.27 0.51 2.77
CA ALA A 129 3.69 0.34 3.06
C ALA A 129 3.94 -0.32 4.43
N ALA A 130 4.67 -1.45 4.44
CA ALA A 130 4.91 -2.23 5.64
C ALA A 130 6.18 -1.85 6.42
N HIS A 131 7.17 -1.16 5.81
CA HIS A 131 8.49 -0.96 6.39
C HIS A 131 8.43 -0.27 7.76
N SER A 132 9.14 -0.83 8.75
CA SER A 132 9.14 -0.37 10.14
C SER A 132 9.64 1.06 10.31
N LYS A 133 10.54 1.54 9.45
CA LYS A 133 11.11 2.89 9.53
C LYS A 133 10.06 3.99 9.51
N LEU A 134 8.93 3.80 8.82
CA LEU A 134 7.81 4.77 8.81
C LEU A 134 7.28 5.08 10.21
N GLY A 135 7.18 4.06 11.07
CA GLY A 135 6.78 4.24 12.47
C GLY A 135 7.95 4.66 13.36
N LEU A 136 9.16 4.15 13.11
CA LEU A 136 10.36 4.55 13.85
C LEU A 136 10.67 6.04 13.69
N ASN A 137 10.42 6.62 12.53
CA ASN A 137 10.54 8.06 12.33
C ASN A 137 9.67 8.84 13.33
N VAL A 138 8.42 8.39 13.55
CA VAL A 138 7.51 9.01 14.54
C VAL A 138 8.05 8.86 15.96
N GLU A 139 8.55 7.68 16.32
CA GLU A 139 9.12 7.40 17.64
C GLU A 139 10.38 8.24 17.90
N GLN A 140 11.26 8.36 16.93
CA GLN A 140 12.55 9.05 17.03
C GLN A 140 12.44 10.57 16.94
N ASN A 141 11.45 11.10 16.22
CA ASN A 141 11.23 12.53 16.06
C ASN A 141 9.74 12.85 15.93
N TYR A 142 9.01 12.73 17.05
CA TYR A 142 7.56 12.93 17.11
C TYR A 142 7.13 14.30 16.56
N GLU A 143 7.82 15.38 16.90
CA GLU A 143 7.44 16.72 16.48
C GLU A 143 7.41 16.90 14.95
N ARG A 144 8.32 16.24 14.24
CA ARG A 144 8.32 16.23 12.78
C ARG A 144 7.27 15.30 12.20
N TYR A 145 7.18 14.06 12.73
CA TYR A 145 6.41 12.97 12.09
C TYR A 145 5.04 12.72 12.69
N LYS A 146 4.56 13.50 13.63
CA LYS A 146 3.25 13.37 14.30
C LYS A 146 2.03 13.42 13.38
N TYR A 147 2.21 13.73 12.11
CA TYR A 147 1.16 13.75 11.09
C TYR A 147 1.08 12.44 10.29
N TRP A 148 1.96 11.47 10.59
CA TRP A 148 1.94 10.14 9.98
C TRP A 148 1.19 9.14 10.84
N PHE A 149 0.28 8.38 10.21
CA PHE A 149 -0.45 7.28 10.84
C PHE A 149 -0.45 6.05 9.94
N ARG A 150 -0.10 4.89 10.50
CA ARG A 150 -0.24 3.62 9.80
C ARG A 150 -1.63 3.04 10.07
N VAL A 151 -2.41 2.82 9.02
CA VAL A 151 -3.72 2.15 9.07
C VAL A 151 -3.57 0.67 8.70
N ALA A 152 -2.82 0.40 7.62
CA ALA A 152 -2.54 -0.94 7.10
C ALA A 152 -1.24 -0.90 6.27
N PRO A 153 -0.61 -2.06 6.02
CA PRO A 153 -0.68 -3.32 6.77
C PRO A 153 0.01 -3.21 8.12
N THR A 154 0.11 -4.33 8.85
CA THR A 154 1.02 -4.42 10.01
C THR A 154 2.47 -4.19 9.56
N LYS A 155 3.34 -3.79 10.49
CA LYS A 155 4.76 -3.61 10.17
C LYS A 155 5.42 -4.95 9.81
N ASP A 156 6.49 -4.88 9.05
CA ASP A 156 7.26 -6.02 8.53
C ASP A 156 7.63 -7.07 9.59
N VAL A 157 7.98 -6.65 10.80
CA VAL A 157 8.31 -7.57 11.92
C VAL A 157 7.12 -8.41 12.35
N ASP A 158 5.92 -7.83 12.43
CA ASP A 158 4.72 -8.56 12.83
C ASP A 158 4.24 -9.48 11.70
N LEU A 159 4.38 -9.02 10.45
CA LEU A 159 4.15 -9.82 9.25
C LEU A 159 5.07 -11.05 9.23
N ALA A 160 6.36 -10.88 9.54
CA ALA A 160 7.33 -11.97 9.63
C ALA A 160 6.90 -13.06 10.62
N ARG A 161 6.40 -12.69 11.80
CA ARG A 161 5.91 -13.66 12.80
C ARG A 161 4.82 -14.56 12.24
N THR A 162 3.84 -13.97 11.56
CA THR A 162 2.72 -14.73 10.96
C THR A 162 3.23 -15.66 9.86
N LEU A 163 4.11 -15.19 8.98
CA LEU A 163 4.69 -15.98 7.90
C LEU A 163 5.47 -17.17 8.43
N PHE A 164 6.34 -16.98 9.43
CA PHE A 164 7.15 -18.06 9.99
C PHE A 164 6.33 -19.08 10.77
N ALA A 165 5.24 -18.69 11.42
CA ALA A 165 4.34 -19.65 12.08
C ALA A 165 3.74 -20.63 11.06
N VAL A 166 3.26 -20.12 9.92
CA VAL A 166 2.70 -20.97 8.85
C VAL A 166 3.80 -21.79 8.15
N LEU A 167 4.96 -21.20 7.86
CA LEU A 167 6.12 -21.93 7.32
C LEU A 167 6.53 -23.12 8.21
N GLY A 168 6.50 -22.92 9.51
CA GLY A 168 6.75 -23.97 10.48
C GLY A 168 5.82 -25.17 10.31
N SER A 169 4.54 -24.90 10.10
CA SER A 169 3.52 -25.95 9.85
C SER A 169 3.74 -26.65 8.51
N ILE A 170 4.03 -25.88 7.43
CA ILE A 170 4.34 -26.43 6.10
C ILE A 170 5.58 -27.30 6.18
N GLY A 171 6.63 -26.83 6.83
CA GLY A 171 7.86 -27.61 7.02
C GLY A 171 7.63 -28.91 7.78
N GLN A 172 6.73 -28.91 8.77
CA GLN A 172 6.36 -30.14 9.49
C GLN A 172 5.63 -31.13 8.56
N GLN A 173 4.73 -30.63 7.72
CA GLN A 173 4.03 -31.47 6.73
C GLN A 173 5.00 -32.09 5.73
N ILE A 174 5.94 -31.28 5.19
CA ILE A 174 6.96 -31.77 4.25
C ILE A 174 7.87 -32.81 4.88
N ARG A 175 8.27 -32.67 6.15
CA ARG A 175 9.03 -33.69 6.88
C ARG A 175 8.31 -35.03 6.89
N THR A 176 7.01 -34.99 7.13
CA THR A 176 6.18 -36.19 7.19
C THR A 176 6.02 -36.84 5.81
N ASP A 177 5.67 -36.05 4.80
CA ASP A 177 5.31 -36.54 3.45
C ASP A 177 6.54 -37.05 2.67
N LEU A 178 7.64 -36.30 2.74
CA LEU A 178 8.88 -36.61 2.01
C LEU A 178 9.90 -37.41 2.83
N LYS A 179 9.60 -37.68 4.11
CA LYS A 179 10.49 -38.39 5.04
C LYS A 179 11.89 -37.74 5.09
N THR A 180 11.94 -36.41 5.16
CA THR A 180 13.16 -35.61 5.24
C THR A 180 13.23 -34.91 6.58
N ASP A 181 14.40 -34.88 7.23
CA ASP A 181 14.59 -34.19 8.50
C ASP A 181 14.71 -32.67 8.30
N THR A 182 15.16 -32.24 7.14
CA THR A 182 15.50 -30.85 6.87
C THR A 182 14.87 -30.40 5.54
N PRO A 183 13.64 -29.85 5.55
CA PRO A 183 13.03 -29.25 4.38
C PRO A 183 13.90 -28.12 3.81
N LYS A 184 14.04 -28.08 2.48
CA LYS A 184 14.82 -27.09 1.75
C LYS A 184 13.94 -25.92 1.31
N VAL A 185 14.35 -24.68 1.64
CA VAL A 185 13.62 -23.46 1.34
C VAL A 185 14.43 -22.56 0.41
N ALA A 186 13.88 -22.27 -0.76
CA ALA A 186 14.33 -21.20 -1.64
C ALA A 186 13.63 -19.91 -1.26
N ILE A 187 14.35 -18.85 -0.99
CA ILE A 187 13.77 -17.51 -0.75
C ILE A 187 13.69 -16.80 -2.10
N LEU A 188 12.47 -16.42 -2.52
CA LEU A 188 12.20 -15.66 -3.73
C LEU A 188 11.55 -14.34 -3.35
N ALA A 189 12.35 -13.29 -3.23
CA ALA A 189 11.93 -11.98 -2.77
C ALA A 189 12.16 -10.95 -3.89
N GLU A 190 11.16 -10.14 -4.23
CA GLU A 190 11.40 -9.03 -5.17
C GLU A 190 12.42 -8.05 -4.59
N LYS A 191 13.19 -7.38 -5.46
CA LYS A 191 14.14 -6.37 -5.05
C LYS A 191 13.41 -5.09 -4.60
N ALA A 192 13.15 -4.99 -3.30
CA ALA A 192 12.40 -3.88 -2.69
C ALA A 192 12.79 -3.71 -1.22
N VAL A 193 12.72 -2.47 -0.71
CA VAL A 193 13.10 -2.14 0.67
C VAL A 193 12.28 -2.90 1.71
N TRP A 194 11.00 -3.14 1.45
CA TRP A 194 10.13 -3.85 2.39
C TRP A 194 10.51 -5.33 2.59
N THR A 195 11.20 -5.94 1.62
CA THR A 195 11.62 -7.36 1.71
C THR A 195 12.91 -7.54 2.49
N GLU A 196 13.74 -6.51 2.65
CA GLU A 196 15.07 -6.63 3.26
C GLU A 196 15.01 -7.19 4.68
N GLY A 197 14.15 -6.64 5.53
CA GLY A 197 13.95 -7.12 6.89
C GLY A 197 13.38 -8.54 6.95
N LEU A 198 12.47 -8.89 6.03
CA LEU A 198 11.88 -10.23 5.93
C LEU A 198 12.91 -11.26 5.46
N VAL A 199 13.72 -10.92 4.47
CA VAL A 199 14.82 -11.79 3.98
C VAL A 199 15.83 -12.05 5.10
N ALA A 200 16.29 -11.01 5.78
CA ALA A 200 17.21 -11.16 6.91
C ALA A 200 16.60 -12.03 8.04
N ALA A 201 15.32 -11.81 8.36
CA ALA A 201 14.61 -12.63 9.33
C ALA A 201 14.47 -14.08 8.86
N ALA A 202 14.20 -14.33 7.57
CA ALA A 202 14.11 -15.67 7.01
C ALA A 202 15.45 -16.42 7.11
N GLN A 203 16.53 -15.81 6.66
CA GLN A 203 17.87 -16.40 6.73
C GLN A 203 18.29 -16.73 8.19
N LYS A 204 17.89 -15.89 9.14
CA LYS A 204 18.20 -16.11 10.56
C LYS A 204 17.32 -17.18 11.21
N ASN A 205 16.02 -17.21 10.93
CA ASN A 205 15.06 -18.00 11.71
C ASN A 205 14.69 -19.34 11.06
N LEU A 206 14.81 -19.52 9.74
CA LEU A 206 14.51 -20.81 9.09
C LEU A 206 15.38 -21.97 9.61
N PRO A 207 16.69 -21.80 9.88
CA PRO A 207 17.49 -22.84 10.52
C PRO A 207 16.96 -23.25 11.91
N ALA A 208 16.44 -22.33 12.70
CA ALA A 208 15.83 -22.64 13.99
C ALA A 208 14.53 -23.46 13.86
N LEU A 209 13.85 -23.38 12.72
CA LEU A 209 12.71 -24.22 12.35
C LEU A 209 13.13 -25.55 11.71
N LYS A 210 14.43 -25.90 11.77
CA LYS A 210 15.01 -27.09 11.11
C LYS A 210 14.75 -27.11 9.61
N MET A 211 14.93 -25.97 8.96
CA MET A 211 14.83 -25.81 7.51
C MET A 211 16.16 -25.29 6.95
N GLU A 212 16.57 -25.80 5.80
CA GLU A 212 17.77 -25.38 5.08
C GLU A 212 17.42 -24.28 4.08
N VAL A 213 18.06 -23.11 4.17
CA VAL A 213 17.95 -22.07 3.13
C VAL A 213 18.92 -22.43 2.00
N VAL A 214 18.39 -22.85 0.84
CA VAL A 214 19.20 -23.29 -0.32
C VAL A 214 19.60 -22.14 -1.23
N GLY A 215 19.03 -20.95 -1.05
CA GLY A 215 19.41 -19.75 -1.79
C GLY A 215 18.41 -18.61 -1.66
N LEU A 216 18.85 -17.45 -2.16
CA LEU A 216 18.07 -16.22 -2.26
C LEU A 216 18.09 -15.74 -3.71
N TRP A 217 16.91 -15.52 -4.30
CA TRP A 217 16.73 -14.96 -5.62
C TRP A 217 15.91 -13.67 -5.53
N GLN A 218 16.38 -12.62 -6.20
CA GLN A 218 15.79 -11.29 -6.10
C GLN A 218 15.50 -10.68 -7.47
N PRO A 219 14.42 -11.10 -8.14
CA PRO A 219 13.99 -10.47 -9.38
C PRO A 219 13.53 -9.03 -9.16
N SER A 220 13.52 -8.24 -10.24
CA SER A 220 12.85 -6.93 -10.24
C SER A 220 11.36 -7.08 -9.96
N ALA A 221 10.76 -6.14 -9.22
CA ALA A 221 9.32 -6.13 -8.95
C ALA A 221 8.44 -6.09 -10.23
N VAL A 222 9.00 -5.62 -11.34
CA VAL A 222 8.32 -5.54 -12.65
C VAL A 222 8.81 -6.58 -13.66
N ALA A 223 9.56 -7.60 -13.21
CA ALA A 223 10.06 -8.64 -14.11
C ALA A 223 8.91 -9.45 -14.72
N THR A 224 8.93 -9.58 -16.03
CA THR A 224 7.96 -10.38 -16.80
C THR A 224 8.47 -11.79 -17.11
N ASP A 225 9.77 -12.03 -16.95
CA ASP A 225 10.42 -13.32 -17.10
C ASP A 225 11.33 -13.58 -15.88
N VAL A 226 11.11 -14.74 -15.25
CA VAL A 226 11.84 -15.24 -14.07
C VAL A 226 12.35 -16.66 -14.32
N THR A 227 12.49 -17.04 -15.58
CA THR A 227 12.93 -18.38 -15.98
C THR A 227 14.28 -18.75 -15.39
N ALA A 228 15.21 -17.80 -15.32
CA ALA A 228 16.56 -18.02 -14.78
C ALA A 228 16.51 -18.35 -13.29
N GLU A 229 15.77 -17.55 -12.51
CA GLU A 229 15.58 -17.73 -11.08
C GLU A 229 14.87 -19.05 -10.79
N LEU A 230 13.75 -19.33 -11.46
CA LEU A 230 12.99 -20.57 -11.25
C LEU A 230 13.80 -21.81 -11.65
N SER A 231 14.61 -21.74 -12.72
CA SER A 231 15.50 -22.83 -13.11
C SER A 231 16.58 -23.09 -12.05
N ALA A 232 17.10 -22.05 -11.43
CA ALA A 232 18.09 -22.18 -10.35
C ALA A 232 17.45 -22.73 -9.07
N ILE A 233 16.24 -22.30 -8.74
CA ILE A 233 15.45 -22.81 -7.61
C ILE A 233 15.15 -24.31 -7.82
N ASP A 234 14.73 -24.71 -9.00
CA ASP A 234 14.43 -26.11 -9.32
C ASP A 234 15.67 -27.00 -9.15
N ARG A 235 16.82 -26.57 -9.69
CA ARG A 235 18.10 -27.27 -9.51
C ARG A 235 18.60 -27.34 -8.06
N SER A 236 18.17 -26.41 -7.19
CA SER A 236 18.56 -26.43 -5.78
C SER A 236 17.88 -27.54 -4.99
N GLY A 237 16.86 -28.17 -5.56
CA GLY A 237 16.06 -29.19 -4.89
C GLY A 237 15.20 -28.62 -3.76
N ALA A 238 14.80 -27.35 -3.86
CA ALA A 238 13.92 -26.72 -2.88
C ALA A 238 12.58 -27.46 -2.78
N HIS A 239 12.10 -27.67 -1.57
CA HIS A 239 10.77 -28.20 -1.27
C HIS A 239 9.75 -27.07 -1.13
N ILE A 240 10.20 -25.90 -0.71
CA ILE A 240 9.39 -24.70 -0.51
C ILE A 240 10.03 -23.54 -1.27
N VAL A 241 9.22 -22.79 -2.01
CA VAL A 241 9.56 -21.46 -2.52
C VAL A 241 8.86 -20.43 -1.63
N PHE A 242 9.63 -19.79 -0.75
CA PHE A 242 9.11 -18.75 0.12
C PHE A 242 9.10 -17.43 -0.63
N THR A 243 7.91 -16.98 -1.01
CA THR A 243 7.70 -15.80 -1.85
C THR A 243 7.49 -14.53 -1.03
N MET A 244 8.10 -13.41 -1.47
CA MET A 244 7.91 -12.06 -0.95
C MET A 244 7.77 -11.12 -2.15
N LEU A 245 6.57 -11.10 -2.75
CA LEU A 245 6.29 -10.46 -4.04
C LEU A 245 5.10 -9.51 -3.89
N SER A 246 5.28 -8.26 -4.24
CA SER A 246 4.22 -7.25 -4.18
C SER A 246 3.92 -6.60 -5.53
N GLY A 247 4.83 -6.73 -6.48
CA GLY A 247 4.69 -6.20 -7.82
C GLY A 247 4.23 -7.22 -8.86
N PRO A 248 4.13 -6.81 -10.14
CA PRO A 248 3.71 -7.67 -11.27
C PRO A 248 4.54 -8.94 -11.45
N VAL A 249 5.77 -8.98 -10.94
CA VAL A 249 6.60 -10.19 -10.91
C VAL A 249 5.90 -11.39 -10.26
N GLY A 250 4.98 -11.14 -9.33
CA GLY A 250 4.20 -12.18 -8.68
C GLY A 250 3.33 -12.99 -9.64
N ILE A 251 2.75 -12.33 -10.65
CA ILE A 251 1.99 -12.99 -11.74
C ILE A 251 2.94 -13.86 -12.56
N SER A 252 4.10 -13.30 -12.97
CA SER A 252 5.11 -14.04 -13.75
C SER A 252 5.62 -15.28 -13.03
N VAL A 253 5.87 -15.17 -11.71
CA VAL A 253 6.28 -16.29 -10.87
C VAL A 253 5.20 -17.38 -10.83
N GLY A 254 3.95 -17.01 -10.51
CA GLY A 254 2.84 -17.98 -10.44
C GLY A 254 2.65 -18.74 -11.77
N ARG A 255 2.55 -17.98 -12.87
CA ARG A 255 2.39 -18.53 -14.21
C ARG A 255 3.56 -19.45 -14.60
N GLN A 256 4.80 -18.99 -14.49
CA GLN A 256 5.97 -19.76 -14.93
C GLN A 256 6.27 -20.95 -14.03
N MET A 257 5.95 -20.91 -12.73
CA MET A 257 6.00 -22.09 -11.86
C MET A 257 5.00 -23.16 -12.32
N GLY A 258 3.78 -22.75 -12.68
CA GLY A 258 2.75 -23.66 -13.23
C GLY A 258 3.16 -24.27 -14.58
N GLU A 259 3.59 -23.44 -15.54
CA GLU A 259 4.05 -23.89 -16.87
C GLU A 259 5.20 -24.91 -16.78
N ARG A 260 6.09 -24.73 -15.81
CA ARG A 260 7.23 -25.62 -15.56
C ARG A 260 6.87 -26.86 -14.74
N ASN A 261 5.65 -26.92 -14.21
CA ASN A 261 5.19 -27.99 -13.32
C ASN A 261 6.16 -28.22 -12.14
N MET A 262 6.61 -27.14 -11.52
CA MET A 262 7.55 -27.19 -10.39
C MET A 262 6.95 -27.96 -9.22
N LYS A 263 7.78 -28.79 -8.57
CA LYS A 263 7.34 -29.65 -7.46
C LYS A 263 7.36 -28.95 -6.10
N ALA A 264 8.10 -27.85 -5.99
CA ALA A 264 8.17 -27.06 -4.77
C ALA A 264 6.83 -26.38 -4.45
N VAL A 265 6.45 -26.37 -3.18
CA VAL A 265 5.28 -25.64 -2.70
C VAL A 265 5.60 -24.14 -2.65
N ALA A 266 4.84 -23.31 -3.33
CA ALA A 266 4.94 -21.86 -3.19
C ALA A 266 4.13 -21.39 -1.99
N TRP A 267 4.76 -20.67 -1.09
CA TRP A 267 4.11 -20.06 0.07
C TRP A 267 4.72 -18.70 0.39
N GLY A 268 3.90 -17.73 0.74
CA GLY A 268 4.34 -16.41 1.18
C GLY A 268 3.41 -15.31 0.72
N ILE A 269 3.98 -14.15 0.39
CA ILE A 269 3.27 -12.97 -0.09
C ILE A 269 3.34 -12.93 -1.61
N ASN A 270 2.18 -12.84 -2.26
CA ASN A 270 2.05 -12.54 -3.68
C ASN A 270 0.82 -11.64 -3.89
N VAL A 271 1.03 -10.33 -3.85
CA VAL A 271 -0.06 -9.33 -3.87
C VAL A 271 -0.77 -9.29 -5.23
N GLU A 272 -0.02 -9.27 -6.33
CA GLU A 272 -0.61 -9.20 -7.67
C GLU A 272 -1.33 -10.50 -8.07
N GLY A 273 -0.96 -11.64 -7.50
CA GLY A 273 -1.64 -12.90 -7.72
C GLY A 273 -3.11 -12.94 -7.27
N GLN A 274 -3.58 -11.89 -6.58
CA GLN A 274 -4.99 -11.75 -6.19
C GLN A 274 -5.89 -11.25 -7.34
N LYS A 275 -5.29 -10.82 -8.44
CA LYS A 275 -6.03 -10.27 -9.58
C LYS A 275 -6.59 -11.35 -10.51
N GLU A 276 -6.07 -12.57 -10.46
CA GLU A 276 -6.46 -13.74 -11.26
C GLU A 276 -7.07 -14.83 -10.33
#